data_6244205fc87d4b1e4e3c1561199a6b38
#
_entry.id   6244205fc87d4b1e4e3c1561199a6b38
#
_cell.length_a   1.000
_cell.length_b   1.000
_cell.length_c   1.000
_cell.angle_alpha   90.00
_cell.angle_beta   90.00
_cell.angle_gamma   90.00
#
_symmetry.space_group_name_H-M   'P 1'
#
loop_
_entity.id
_entity.type
_entity.pdbx_description
1 polymer ?
#
loop_
_entity_poly.entity_id
_entity_poly.type
_entity_poly.pdbx_seq_one_letter_code
_entity_poly.pdbx_strand_id
1 'polypeptide(L)'
;IGNDVSITVAAQAGNYQLNVMLPVVAYNLLKSINLLAGACDVLANKAIKTFKVNKKNLESSLAKNPILVTALNPIIGYKKAAAIAKKAYKENRPIIDVAAQETNLSATKLKKLLDPAKLAKGGIQ
;
A
#
# COMPACT_ATOMS: atom_id res chain seq x y z
N ILE A 1 -0.97 -14.36 -18.61
CA ILE A 1 -0.74 -13.43 -19.75
C ILE A 1 -0.49 -14.24 -21.03
N GLY A 2 0.54 -15.11 -21.11
CA GLY A 2 0.83 -15.87 -22.34
C GLY A 2 -0.34 -16.70 -22.85
N ASN A 3 -1.06 -17.40 -21.96
CA ASN A 3 -2.26 -18.15 -22.35
C ASN A 3 -3.38 -17.23 -22.87
N ASP A 4 -3.53 -16.03 -22.31
CA ASP A 4 -4.53 -15.04 -22.72
C ASP A 4 -4.23 -14.51 -24.13
N VAL A 5 -2.97 -14.20 -24.42
CA VAL A 5 -2.52 -13.83 -25.77
C VAL A 5 -2.78 -14.97 -26.76
N SER A 6 -2.47 -16.21 -26.37
CA SER A 6 -2.73 -17.38 -27.23
C SER A 6 -4.23 -17.55 -27.53
N ILE A 7 -5.10 -17.32 -26.55
CA ILE A 7 -6.56 -17.33 -26.74
C ILE A 7 -6.98 -16.24 -27.71
N THR A 8 -6.47 -15.01 -27.53
CA THR A 8 -6.81 -13.87 -28.40
C THR A 8 -6.44 -14.14 -29.86
N VAL A 9 -5.21 -14.62 -30.11
CA VAL A 9 -4.75 -14.95 -31.47
C VAL A 9 -5.55 -16.10 -32.06
N ALA A 10 -5.81 -17.15 -31.29
CA ALA A 10 -6.62 -18.28 -31.70
C ALA A 10 -8.07 -17.90 -32.04
N ALA A 11 -8.65 -16.98 -31.28
CA ALA A 11 -10.00 -16.48 -31.51
C ALA A 11 -10.14 -15.72 -32.84
N GLN A 12 -9.08 -15.09 -33.34
CA GLN A 12 -9.07 -14.36 -34.62
C GLN A 12 -9.03 -15.28 -35.83
N ALA A 13 -8.73 -16.57 -35.66
CA ALA A 13 -8.60 -17.55 -36.75
C ALA A 13 -9.96 -18.11 -37.25
N GLY A 14 -11.10 -17.55 -36.79
CA GLY A 14 -12.44 -17.99 -37.19
C GLY A 14 -12.75 -17.64 -38.65
N ASN A 15 -13.35 -18.61 -39.35
CA ASN A 15 -13.91 -18.42 -40.70
C ASN A 15 -15.41 -18.73 -40.67
N TYR A 16 -16.24 -17.74 -41.01
CA TYR A 16 -17.71 -17.81 -40.90
C TYR A 16 -18.13 -18.28 -39.49
N GLN A 17 -18.87 -19.39 -39.42
CA GLN A 17 -19.35 -19.94 -38.14
C GLN A 17 -18.43 -20.99 -37.52
N LEU A 18 -17.24 -21.22 -38.06
CA LEU A 18 -16.30 -22.20 -37.53
C LEU A 18 -14.95 -21.56 -37.14
N ASN A 19 -14.51 -21.85 -35.91
CA ASN A 19 -13.15 -21.58 -35.50
C ASN A 19 -12.46 -22.90 -35.13
N VAL A 20 -11.50 -23.31 -35.97
CA VAL A 20 -10.75 -24.57 -35.77
C VAL A 20 -9.80 -24.53 -34.56
N MET A 21 -9.59 -23.35 -33.97
CA MET A 21 -8.71 -23.16 -32.80
C MET A 21 -9.43 -23.32 -31.47
N LEU A 22 -10.71 -23.69 -31.45
CA LEU A 22 -11.46 -23.88 -30.17
C LEU A 22 -10.75 -24.82 -29.19
N PRO A 23 -10.11 -25.95 -29.60
CA PRO A 23 -9.34 -26.77 -28.67
C PRO A 23 -8.16 -26.03 -28.01
N VAL A 24 -7.47 -25.16 -28.76
CA VAL A 24 -6.37 -24.33 -28.23
C VAL A 24 -6.89 -23.30 -27.25
N VAL A 25 -8.01 -22.66 -27.55
CA VAL A 25 -8.70 -21.73 -26.66
C VAL A 25 -9.08 -22.43 -25.35
N ALA A 26 -9.76 -23.57 -25.44
CA ALA A 26 -10.20 -24.35 -24.28
C ALA A 26 -9.00 -24.80 -23.41
N TYR A 27 -7.94 -25.32 -24.02
CA TYR A 27 -6.75 -25.74 -23.32
C TYR A 27 -6.10 -24.60 -22.52
N ASN A 28 -5.88 -23.45 -23.16
CA ASN A 28 -5.22 -22.31 -22.52
C ASN A 28 -6.11 -21.70 -21.42
N LEU A 29 -7.43 -21.66 -21.62
CA LEU A 29 -8.37 -21.19 -20.62
C LEU A 29 -8.36 -22.08 -19.37
N LEU A 30 -8.53 -23.38 -19.54
CA LEU A 30 -8.54 -24.34 -18.43
C LEU A 30 -7.20 -24.37 -17.70
N LYS A 31 -6.08 -24.27 -18.45
CA LYS A 31 -4.73 -24.16 -17.86
C LYS A 31 -4.59 -22.91 -17.01
N SER A 32 -5.10 -21.78 -17.46
CA SER A 32 -5.06 -20.52 -16.70
C SER A 32 -5.88 -20.62 -15.41
N ILE A 33 -7.07 -21.20 -15.48
CA ILE A 33 -7.94 -21.41 -14.29
C ILE A 33 -7.22 -22.31 -13.27
N ASN A 34 -6.65 -23.42 -13.69
CA ASN A 34 -5.95 -24.35 -12.80
C ASN A 34 -4.71 -23.71 -12.15
N LEU A 35 -3.92 -22.95 -12.91
CA LEU A 35 -2.75 -22.24 -12.38
C LEU A 35 -3.16 -21.18 -11.35
N LEU A 36 -4.19 -20.40 -11.64
CA LEU A 36 -4.70 -19.39 -10.71
C LEU A 36 -5.28 -20.01 -9.46
N ALA A 37 -6.05 -21.08 -9.57
CA ALA A 37 -6.60 -21.78 -8.43
C ALA A 37 -5.49 -22.29 -7.49
N GLY A 38 -4.46 -22.96 -8.05
CA GLY A 38 -3.31 -23.40 -7.28
C GLY A 38 -2.51 -22.28 -6.64
N ALA A 39 -2.28 -21.18 -7.38
CA ALA A 39 -1.58 -20.01 -6.85
C ALA A 39 -2.36 -19.33 -5.70
N CYS A 40 -3.68 -19.19 -5.84
CA CYS A 40 -4.54 -18.64 -4.77
C CYS A 40 -4.52 -19.51 -3.52
N ASP A 41 -4.60 -20.82 -3.68
CA ASP A 41 -4.55 -21.75 -2.55
C ASP A 41 -3.23 -21.66 -1.79
N VAL A 42 -2.12 -21.68 -2.50
CA VAL A 42 -0.77 -21.54 -1.90
C VAL A 42 -0.62 -20.18 -1.24
N LEU A 43 -1.04 -19.09 -1.90
CA LEU A 43 -0.98 -17.74 -1.35
C LEU A 43 -1.81 -17.64 -0.05
N ALA A 44 -3.05 -18.12 -0.08
CA ALA A 44 -3.93 -18.06 1.08
C ALA A 44 -3.40 -18.88 2.25
N ASN A 45 -3.05 -20.15 2.01
CA ASN A 45 -2.75 -21.09 3.08
C ASN A 45 -1.29 -21.06 3.56
N LYS A 46 -0.32 -20.74 2.67
CA LYS A 46 1.11 -20.77 3.01
C LYS A 46 1.73 -19.39 3.21
N ALA A 47 1.13 -18.34 2.67
CA ALA A 47 1.62 -16.99 2.87
C ALA A 47 0.72 -16.19 3.81
N ILE A 48 -0.52 -15.89 3.41
CA ILE A 48 -1.39 -14.96 4.15
C ILE A 48 -1.78 -15.51 5.52
N LYS A 49 -2.20 -16.78 5.59
CA LYS A 49 -2.64 -17.39 6.85
C LYS A 49 -1.54 -17.49 7.90
N THR A 50 -0.29 -17.57 7.48
CA THR A 50 0.85 -17.84 8.35
C THR A 50 1.76 -16.63 8.59
N PHE A 51 1.57 -15.51 7.89
CA PHE A 51 2.43 -14.36 8.08
C PHE A 51 2.22 -13.68 9.45
N LYS A 52 3.30 -13.12 9.97
CA LYS A 52 3.28 -12.34 11.21
C LYS A 52 3.65 -10.89 10.91
N VAL A 53 2.81 -9.97 11.38
CA VAL A 53 3.07 -8.54 11.21
C VAL A 53 4.19 -8.09 12.15
N ASN A 54 5.26 -7.55 11.60
CA ASN A 54 6.34 -6.93 12.39
C ASN A 54 5.92 -5.50 12.79
N LYS A 55 5.13 -5.41 13.86
CA LYS A 55 4.59 -4.14 14.38
C LYS A 55 5.69 -3.13 14.67
N LYS A 56 6.79 -3.55 15.30
CA LYS A 56 7.91 -2.68 15.66
C LYS A 56 8.50 -1.96 14.44
N ASN A 57 8.71 -2.68 13.35
CA ASN A 57 9.24 -2.08 12.12
C ASN A 57 8.24 -1.11 11.49
N LEU A 58 6.95 -1.48 11.47
CA LEU A 58 5.90 -0.61 10.95
C LEU A 58 5.77 0.68 11.75
N GLU A 59 5.73 0.59 13.08
CA GLU A 59 5.66 1.74 13.98
C GLU A 59 6.87 2.66 13.83
N SER A 60 8.08 2.10 13.75
CA SER A 60 9.31 2.86 13.55
C SER A 60 9.33 3.61 12.21
N SER A 61 8.93 2.93 11.13
CA SER A 61 8.85 3.55 9.80
C SER A 61 7.78 4.63 9.75
N LEU A 62 6.62 4.36 10.35
CA LEU A 62 5.50 5.29 10.39
C LEU A 62 5.83 6.56 11.21
N ALA A 63 6.50 6.42 12.34
CA ALA A 63 6.88 7.55 13.20
C ALA A 63 7.80 8.55 12.48
N LYS A 64 8.56 8.11 11.48
CA LYS A 64 9.46 8.93 10.66
C LYS A 64 8.81 9.44 9.37
N ASN A 65 7.57 9.03 9.07
CA ASN A 65 6.92 9.40 7.82
C ASN A 65 6.54 10.89 7.83
N PRO A 66 7.07 11.71 6.89
CA PRO A 66 6.79 13.14 6.82
C PRO A 66 5.30 13.49 6.67
N ILE A 67 4.48 12.58 6.17
CA ILE A 67 3.04 12.79 6.00
C ILE A 67 2.36 13.14 7.34
N LEU A 68 2.87 12.64 8.45
CA LEU A 68 2.29 12.91 9.78
C LEU A 68 2.27 14.39 10.13
N VAL A 69 3.22 15.16 9.59
CA VAL A 69 3.33 16.60 9.89
C VAL A 69 2.14 17.40 9.35
N THR A 70 1.42 16.86 8.36
CA THR A 70 0.23 17.52 7.80
C THR A 70 -0.85 17.79 8.85
N ALA A 71 -0.93 16.95 9.88
CA ALA A 71 -1.83 17.14 11.00
C ALA A 71 -1.53 18.41 11.84
N LEU A 72 -0.32 18.94 11.73
CA LEU A 72 0.09 20.16 12.43
C LEU A 72 -0.21 21.43 11.63
N ASN A 73 -0.47 21.33 10.31
CA ASN A 73 -0.67 22.49 9.44
C ASN A 73 -1.72 23.48 9.95
N PRO A 74 -2.90 23.06 10.45
CA PRO A 74 -3.90 24.00 10.95
C PRO A 74 -3.46 24.77 12.21
N ILE A 75 -2.46 24.26 12.94
CA ILE A 75 -2.04 24.79 14.25
C ILE A 75 -0.79 25.66 14.11
N ILE A 76 0.20 25.20 13.34
CA ILE A 76 1.51 25.87 13.24
C ILE A 76 1.80 26.46 11.86
N GLY A 77 0.90 26.26 10.90
CA GLY A 77 1.04 26.70 9.51
C GLY A 77 1.94 25.79 8.67
N TYR A 78 1.69 25.79 7.37
CA TYR A 78 2.37 24.92 6.40
C TYR A 78 3.90 25.08 6.39
N LYS A 79 4.40 26.33 6.39
CA LYS A 79 5.86 26.60 6.32
C LYS A 79 6.61 25.97 7.49
N LYS A 80 6.09 26.14 8.71
CA LYS A 80 6.71 25.57 9.93
C LYS A 80 6.62 24.04 9.95
N ALA A 81 5.47 23.50 9.57
CA ALA A 81 5.28 22.05 9.44
C ALA A 81 6.24 21.43 8.42
N ALA A 82 6.41 22.06 7.26
CA ALA A 82 7.36 21.62 6.22
C ALA A 82 8.83 21.67 6.72
N ALA A 83 9.20 22.69 7.51
CA ALA A 83 10.53 22.77 8.11
C ALA A 83 10.78 21.61 9.08
N ILE A 84 9.80 21.28 9.93
CA ILE A 84 9.85 20.13 10.86
C ILE A 84 10.03 18.83 10.08
N ALA A 85 9.24 18.61 9.01
CA ALA A 85 9.37 17.43 8.17
C ALA A 85 10.75 17.27 7.56
N LYS A 86 11.29 18.35 6.98
CA LYS A 86 12.65 18.37 6.38
C LYS A 86 13.72 18.07 7.43
N LYS A 87 13.62 18.67 8.62
CA LYS A 87 14.58 18.44 9.72
C LYS A 87 14.52 17.01 10.21
N ALA A 88 13.33 16.46 10.48
CA ALA A 88 13.13 15.08 10.90
C ALA A 88 13.68 14.08 9.87
N TYR A 89 13.44 14.31 8.59
CA TYR A 89 13.96 13.49 7.50
C TYR A 89 15.50 13.52 7.44
N LYS A 90 16.10 14.72 7.49
CA LYS A 90 17.57 14.90 7.45
C LYS A 90 18.26 14.24 8.65
N GLU A 91 17.66 14.34 9.83
CA GLU A 91 18.20 13.79 11.08
C GLU A 91 17.82 12.32 11.31
N ASN A 92 17.00 11.74 10.41
CA ASN A 92 16.43 10.37 10.56
C ASN A 92 15.73 10.14 11.91
N ARG A 93 14.99 11.14 12.38
CA ARG A 93 14.30 11.16 13.68
C ARG A 93 12.78 11.10 13.52
N PRO A 94 12.06 10.58 14.54
CA PRO A 94 10.61 10.65 14.57
C PRO A 94 10.08 12.09 14.46
N ILE A 95 8.99 12.26 13.72
CA ILE A 95 8.35 13.59 13.55
C ILE A 95 7.96 14.20 14.88
N ILE A 96 7.46 13.39 15.82
CA ILE A 96 7.02 13.86 17.13
C ILE A 96 8.15 14.50 17.95
N ASP A 97 9.37 13.95 17.86
CA ASP A 97 10.52 14.44 18.62
C ASP A 97 10.98 15.80 18.11
N VAL A 98 11.00 15.98 16.79
CA VAL A 98 11.35 17.26 16.17
C VAL A 98 10.24 18.28 16.39
N ALA A 99 8.98 17.87 16.28
CA ALA A 99 7.84 18.76 16.57
C ALA A 99 7.82 19.25 18.02
N ALA A 100 8.21 18.40 18.98
CA ALA A 100 8.31 18.80 20.38
C ALA A 100 9.40 19.86 20.62
N GLN A 101 10.49 19.83 19.85
CA GLN A 101 11.58 20.81 19.93
C GLN A 101 11.24 22.13 19.23
N GLU A 102 10.53 22.06 18.10
CA GLU A 102 10.26 23.22 17.25
C GLU A 102 8.91 23.90 17.55
N THR A 103 8.10 23.35 18.46
CA THR A 103 6.79 23.91 18.81
C THR A 103 6.59 23.95 20.32
N ASN A 104 5.69 24.84 20.77
CA ASN A 104 5.28 24.92 22.17
C ASN A 104 4.12 23.96 22.52
N LEU A 105 3.92 22.91 21.71
CA LEU A 105 2.86 21.95 21.91
C LEU A 105 3.30 20.91 22.96
N SER A 106 2.40 20.58 23.89
CA SER A 106 2.69 19.54 24.89
C SER A 106 2.83 18.16 24.23
N ALA A 107 3.65 17.30 24.82
CA ALA A 107 3.86 15.94 24.33
C ALA A 107 2.55 15.15 24.19
N THR A 108 1.60 15.37 25.13
CA THR A 108 0.27 14.74 25.08
C THR A 108 -0.54 15.20 23.87
N LYS A 109 -0.50 16.51 23.56
CA LYS A 109 -1.18 17.08 22.41
C LYS A 109 -0.57 16.60 21.09
N LEU A 110 0.77 16.53 21.00
CA LEU A 110 1.47 15.99 19.84
C LEU A 110 1.14 14.52 19.59
N LYS A 111 1.14 13.68 20.61
CA LYS A 111 0.73 12.26 20.50
C LYS A 111 -0.69 12.11 19.97
N LYS A 112 -1.62 12.98 20.42
CA LYS A 112 -3.01 12.93 19.95
C LYS A 112 -3.17 13.37 18.50
N LEU A 113 -2.45 14.44 18.11
CA LEU A 113 -2.51 15.00 16.75
C LEU A 113 -1.79 14.13 15.71
N LEU A 114 -0.67 13.53 16.07
CA LEU A 114 0.16 12.71 15.19
C LEU A 114 -0.19 11.22 15.26
N ASP A 115 -1.35 10.86 15.84
CA ASP A 115 -1.82 9.48 15.91
C ASP A 115 -2.21 8.96 14.52
N PRO A 116 -1.43 8.03 13.92
CA PRO A 116 -1.68 7.58 12.57
C PRO A 116 -3.03 6.89 12.40
N ALA A 117 -3.52 6.21 13.43
CA ALA A 117 -4.79 5.51 13.39
C ALA A 117 -5.98 6.49 13.29
N LYS A 118 -5.87 7.65 13.94
CA LYS A 118 -6.87 8.72 13.81
C LYS A 118 -6.80 9.41 12.46
N LEU A 119 -5.59 9.69 11.97
CA LEU A 119 -5.40 10.31 10.66
C LEU A 119 -5.94 9.44 9.52
N ALA A 120 -5.80 8.12 9.63
CA ALA A 120 -6.31 7.18 8.62
C ALA A 120 -7.85 7.07 8.61
N LYS A 121 -8.54 7.43 9.70
CA LYS A 121 -10.02 7.31 9.81
C LYS A 121 -10.81 8.52 9.28
N GLY A 122 -10.15 9.49 8.71
CA GLY A 122 -10.85 10.59 8.05
C GLY A 122 -10.63 11.97 8.64
N GLY A 123 -9.44 12.44 8.55
CA GLY A 123 -9.17 13.86 8.62
C GLY A 123 -8.55 14.38 9.91
N ILE A 124 -8.06 15.59 9.78
CA ILE A 124 -7.53 16.42 10.86
C ILE A 124 -8.74 16.99 11.60
N GLN A 125 -8.98 16.51 12.82
CA GLN A 125 -9.96 17.09 13.75
C GLN A 125 -9.31 18.16 14.61
#